data_893900aee1ee2a75305096b29d8de64e
#
_entry.id   893900aee1ee2a75305096b29d8de64e
#
_cell.length_a   1.000
_cell.length_b   1.000
_cell.length_c   1.000
_cell.angle_alpha   90.00
_cell.angle_beta   90.00
_cell.angle_gamma   90.00
#
_symmetry.space_group_name_H-M   'P 1'
#
loop_
_entity.id
_entity.type
_entity.pdbx_description
1 polymer ?
#
loop_
_entity_poly.entity_id
_entity_poly.type
_entity_poly.pdbx_seq_one_letter_code
_entity_poly.pdbx_strand_id
1 'polypeptide(L)'
;RVRSSAASDVYKRQGVAQGHEGMHYILPSREIICDSVEIMAQAHRLDGLVLLASCDKIVPAMLMAAARLDIPCIVCVGGPMLGGIEFDGRKSDLTSISEALGMLKAGKITECEYNSLENTACPGCGSCSFLGTANTMCCVSEALGMTLPGGALIPAAYAGRLRHSFESGRAIVELCKKGITCLLYTSDAADDLTRV
;
A
#
# COMPACT_ATOMS: atom_id res chain seq x y z
N ARG A 1 -6.89 -15.42 -22.89
CA ARG A 1 -7.95 -14.97 -21.98
C ARG A 1 -7.29 -14.70 -20.65
N VAL A 2 -6.94 -13.44 -20.39
CA VAL A 2 -6.36 -13.04 -19.10
C VAL A 2 -7.42 -13.21 -18.03
N ARG A 3 -7.18 -14.07 -17.05
CA ARG A 3 -8.06 -14.23 -15.89
C ARG A 3 -7.52 -13.33 -14.78
N SER A 4 -8.30 -12.34 -14.38
CA SER A 4 -8.04 -11.54 -13.19
C SER A 4 -8.96 -11.98 -12.07
N SER A 5 -8.41 -12.28 -10.90
CA SER A 5 -9.18 -12.31 -9.66
C SER A 5 -8.54 -11.33 -8.70
N ALA A 6 -9.37 -10.53 -8.05
CA ALA A 6 -8.92 -9.75 -6.91
C ALA A 6 -8.83 -10.71 -5.72
N ALA A 7 -7.63 -10.93 -5.20
CA ALA A 7 -7.51 -11.44 -3.85
C ALA A 7 -7.97 -10.32 -2.93
N SER A 8 -9.27 -10.28 -2.71
CA SER A 8 -9.86 -9.34 -1.79
C SER A 8 -9.50 -9.76 -0.38
N ASP A 9 -9.17 -8.78 0.38
CA ASP A 9 -9.59 -8.66 1.73
C ASP A 9 -8.75 -9.30 2.77
N VAL A 10 -7.55 -8.89 2.73
CA VAL A 10 -6.99 -8.84 4.04
C VAL A 10 -7.07 -7.40 4.52
N TYR A 11 -8.22 -7.04 5.06
CA TYR A 11 -8.45 -5.79 5.79
C TYR A 11 -7.60 -5.77 7.06
N LYS A 12 -6.29 -5.88 6.91
CA LYS A 12 -5.38 -5.76 8.03
C LYS A 12 -4.73 -4.40 8.02
N ARG A 13 -5.49 -3.44 8.51
CA ARG A 13 -4.93 -2.14 8.84
C ARG A 13 -4.17 -2.27 10.15
N GLN A 14 -2.86 -2.19 10.10
CA GLN A 14 -2.03 -2.19 11.29
C GLN A 14 -2.46 -1.10 12.28
N GLY A 15 -2.91 0.05 11.79
CA GLY A 15 -3.41 1.13 12.62
C GLY A 15 -4.53 0.72 13.58
N VAL A 16 -5.40 -0.22 13.20
CA VAL A 16 -6.46 -0.74 14.07
C VAL A 16 -5.92 -1.57 15.23
N ALA A 17 -4.75 -2.18 15.05
CA ALA A 17 -4.11 -3.02 16.05
C ALA A 17 -3.10 -2.26 16.94
N GLN A 18 -2.83 -0.98 16.65
CA GLN A 18 -1.88 -0.20 17.44
C GLN A 18 -2.36 -0.05 18.89
N GLY A 19 -1.42 -0.18 19.82
CA GLY A 19 -1.67 0.02 21.25
C GLY A 19 -2.32 -1.15 21.99
N HIS A 20 -2.55 -2.31 21.33
CA HIS A 20 -3.07 -3.51 21.98
C HIS A 20 -2.44 -4.80 21.45
N GLU A 21 -2.77 -5.94 22.06
CA GLU A 21 -2.20 -7.26 21.77
C GLU A 21 -2.37 -7.73 20.32
N GLY A 22 -3.36 -7.20 19.59
CA GLY A 22 -3.56 -7.50 18.17
C GLY A 22 -2.34 -7.23 17.29
N MET A 23 -1.41 -6.38 17.76
CA MET A 23 -0.15 -6.08 17.05
C MET A 23 0.74 -7.32 16.86
N HIS A 24 0.67 -8.32 17.74
CA HIS A 24 1.42 -9.58 17.63
C HIS A 24 1.03 -10.41 16.39
N TYR A 25 -0.17 -10.22 15.88
CA TYR A 25 -0.70 -10.95 14.72
C TYR A 25 -0.46 -10.24 13.38
N ILE A 26 0.03 -9.01 13.41
CA ILE A 26 0.20 -8.21 12.19
C ILE A 26 1.33 -8.75 11.31
N LEU A 27 2.49 -9.06 11.91
CA LEU A 27 3.62 -9.59 11.13
C LEU A 27 3.34 -10.99 10.56
N PRO A 28 2.83 -11.97 11.32
CA PRO A 28 2.44 -13.27 10.77
C PRO A 28 1.43 -13.17 9.62
N SER A 29 0.57 -12.16 9.63
CA SER A 29 -0.40 -11.96 8.55
C SER A 29 0.22 -11.72 7.19
N ARG A 30 1.44 -11.17 7.12
CA ARG A 30 2.17 -11.00 5.87
C ARG A 30 2.41 -12.33 5.16
N GLU A 31 2.85 -13.35 5.90
CA GLU A 31 3.10 -14.68 5.36
C GLU A 31 1.80 -15.33 4.84
N ILE A 32 0.74 -15.25 5.66
CA ILE A 32 -0.58 -15.82 5.28
C ILE A 32 -1.14 -15.14 4.02
N ILE A 33 -0.97 -13.83 3.88
CA ILE A 33 -1.39 -13.12 2.67
C ILE A 33 -0.58 -13.61 1.46
N CYS A 34 0.74 -13.70 1.61
CA CYS A 34 1.62 -14.20 0.56
C CYS A 34 1.21 -15.61 0.11
N ASP A 35 1.05 -16.52 1.05
CA ASP A 35 0.64 -17.91 0.79
C ASP A 35 -0.74 -17.98 0.13
N SER A 36 -1.69 -17.17 0.60
CA SER A 36 -3.04 -17.11 0.03
C SER A 36 -3.03 -16.67 -1.43
N VAL A 37 -2.24 -15.63 -1.78
CA VAL A 37 -2.10 -15.16 -3.16
C VAL A 37 -1.46 -16.23 -4.03
N GLU A 38 -0.40 -16.88 -3.55
CA GLU A 38 0.29 -17.94 -4.27
C GLU A 38 -0.64 -19.13 -4.55
N ILE A 39 -1.36 -19.62 -3.52
CA ILE A 39 -2.31 -20.71 -3.66
C ILE A 39 -3.39 -20.39 -4.69
N MET A 40 -3.98 -19.19 -4.61
CA MET A 40 -5.06 -18.79 -5.52
C MET A 40 -4.55 -18.63 -6.96
N ALA A 41 -3.39 -18.04 -7.15
CA ALA A 41 -2.80 -17.88 -8.48
C ALA A 41 -2.51 -19.24 -9.14
N GLN A 42 -1.93 -20.18 -8.38
CA GLN A 42 -1.60 -21.52 -8.85
C GLN A 42 -2.88 -22.35 -9.09
N ALA A 43 -3.84 -22.34 -8.17
CA ALA A 43 -5.09 -23.10 -8.30
C ALA A 43 -5.92 -22.67 -9.52
N HIS A 44 -5.93 -21.36 -9.82
CA HIS A 44 -6.65 -20.81 -10.97
C HIS A 44 -5.81 -20.73 -12.24
N ARG A 45 -4.52 -21.06 -12.16
CA ARG A 45 -3.56 -21.01 -13.27
C ARG A 45 -3.64 -19.65 -13.99
N LEU A 46 -3.40 -18.58 -13.23
CA LEU A 46 -3.48 -17.22 -13.73
C LEU A 46 -2.23 -16.88 -14.55
N ASP A 47 -2.39 -16.17 -15.66
CA ASP A 47 -1.31 -15.76 -16.54
C ASP A 47 -0.57 -14.51 -16.04
N GLY A 48 -1.20 -13.72 -15.17
CA GLY A 48 -0.62 -12.53 -14.56
C GLY A 48 -1.54 -11.93 -13.51
N LEU A 49 -0.99 -11.03 -12.67
CA LEU A 49 -1.68 -10.48 -11.52
C LEU A 49 -1.58 -8.95 -11.46
N VAL A 50 -2.70 -8.31 -11.14
CA VAL A 50 -2.71 -6.96 -10.58
C VAL A 50 -2.95 -7.08 -9.08
N LEU A 51 -1.93 -6.74 -8.30
CA LEU A 51 -1.93 -6.89 -6.84
C LEU A 51 -2.35 -5.57 -6.20
N LEU A 52 -3.59 -5.47 -5.76
CA LEU A 52 -4.09 -4.29 -5.06
C LEU A 52 -3.61 -4.33 -3.62
N ALA A 53 -2.81 -3.35 -3.23
CA ALA A 53 -2.20 -3.34 -1.91
C ALA A 53 -2.16 -1.94 -1.31
N SER A 54 -2.37 -1.89 -0.01
CA SER A 54 -2.13 -0.71 0.82
C SER A 54 -1.82 -1.18 2.23
N CYS A 55 -1.12 -0.36 3.00
CA CYS A 55 -0.68 -0.72 4.34
C CYS A 55 0.64 -1.51 4.39
N ASP A 56 1.28 -1.49 5.56
CA ASP A 56 2.70 -1.81 5.75
C ASP A 56 3.06 -3.29 5.64
N LYS A 57 2.12 -4.22 5.85
CA LYS A 57 2.35 -5.67 5.72
C LYS A 57 1.75 -6.25 4.44
N ILE A 58 0.73 -5.61 3.88
CA ILE A 58 0.06 -6.11 2.67
C ILE A 58 0.96 -5.89 1.45
N VAL A 59 1.55 -4.71 1.29
CA VAL A 59 2.44 -4.42 0.16
C VAL A 59 3.61 -5.39 0.11
N PRO A 60 4.40 -5.60 1.19
CA PRO A 60 5.47 -6.58 1.14
C PRO A 60 4.98 -8.02 0.95
N ALA A 61 3.80 -8.39 1.45
CA ALA A 61 3.22 -9.70 1.19
C ALA A 61 2.95 -9.91 -0.31
N MET A 62 2.41 -8.90 -0.98
CA MET A 62 2.15 -8.95 -2.42
C MET A 62 3.45 -9.02 -3.24
N LEU A 63 4.49 -8.28 -2.83
CA LEU A 63 5.81 -8.37 -3.46
C LEU A 63 6.44 -9.76 -3.28
N MET A 64 6.31 -10.35 -2.08
CA MET A 64 6.78 -11.71 -1.82
C MET A 64 6.04 -12.73 -2.68
N ALA A 65 4.72 -12.63 -2.78
CA ALA A 65 3.92 -13.51 -3.62
C ALA A 65 4.29 -13.38 -5.11
N ALA A 66 4.47 -12.16 -5.59
CA ALA A 66 4.90 -11.90 -6.96
C ALA A 66 6.25 -12.55 -7.27
N ALA A 67 7.22 -12.43 -6.35
CA ALA A 67 8.54 -13.05 -6.50
C ALA A 67 8.50 -14.57 -6.44
N ARG A 68 7.65 -15.17 -5.59
CA ARG A 68 7.50 -16.63 -5.51
C ARG A 68 6.83 -17.22 -6.74
N LEU A 69 5.86 -16.52 -7.30
CA LEU A 69 5.12 -16.97 -8.47
C LEU A 69 5.91 -16.82 -9.78
N ASP A 70 6.75 -15.81 -9.85
CA ASP A 70 7.49 -15.39 -11.04
C ASP A 70 6.66 -15.38 -12.33
N ILE A 71 5.44 -14.85 -12.24
CA ILE A 71 4.58 -14.53 -13.37
C ILE A 71 4.50 -13.01 -13.53
N PRO A 72 3.98 -12.50 -14.66
CA PRO A 72 3.74 -11.07 -14.82
C PRO A 72 2.89 -10.51 -13.65
N CYS A 73 3.41 -9.52 -12.92
CA CYS A 73 2.72 -8.91 -11.79
C CYS A 73 2.88 -7.39 -11.82
N ILE A 74 1.84 -6.67 -11.45
CA ILE A 74 1.89 -5.22 -11.19
C ILE A 74 1.27 -4.97 -9.84
N VAL A 75 1.99 -4.26 -8.96
CA VAL A 75 1.45 -3.80 -7.69
C VAL A 75 0.75 -2.46 -7.91
N CYS A 76 -0.56 -2.44 -7.70
CA CYS A 76 -1.37 -1.24 -7.74
C CYS A 76 -1.62 -0.77 -6.31
N VAL A 77 -0.84 0.21 -5.86
CA VAL A 77 -0.95 0.71 -4.49
C VAL A 77 -2.19 1.60 -4.30
N GLY A 78 -2.81 1.52 -3.12
CA GLY A 78 -4.04 2.26 -2.83
C GLY A 78 -3.85 3.77 -2.65
N GLY A 79 -2.65 4.20 -2.34
CA GLY A 79 -2.30 5.59 -2.08
C GLY A 79 -2.57 6.07 -0.65
N PRO A 80 -1.93 7.16 -0.22
CA PRO A 80 -2.14 7.76 1.10
C PRO A 80 -3.50 8.45 1.20
N MET A 81 -4.03 8.53 2.43
CA MET A 81 -5.14 9.43 2.72
C MET A 81 -4.66 10.88 2.71
N LEU A 82 -5.59 11.82 2.60
CA LEU A 82 -5.30 13.23 2.77
C LEU A 82 -5.03 13.54 4.24
N GLY A 83 -4.21 14.54 4.53
CA GLY A 83 -4.01 15.04 5.88
C GLY A 83 -5.29 15.64 6.45
N GLY A 84 -5.43 15.58 7.77
CA GLY A 84 -6.57 16.14 8.50
C GLY A 84 -6.54 17.66 8.65
N ILE A 85 -7.14 18.15 9.70
CA ILE A 85 -7.12 19.58 10.05
C ILE A 85 -5.69 20.03 10.38
N GLU A 86 -5.48 21.33 10.40
CA GLU A 86 -4.23 21.89 10.84
C GLU A 86 -4.06 21.72 12.35
N PHE A 87 -2.93 21.20 12.76
CA PHE A 87 -2.55 20.99 14.15
C PHE A 87 -1.04 21.17 14.28
N ASP A 88 -0.64 21.98 15.23
CA ASP A 88 0.77 22.32 15.52
C ASP A 88 1.57 22.70 14.25
N GLY A 89 0.98 23.58 13.42
CA GLY A 89 1.60 24.14 12.20
C GLY A 89 1.71 23.19 11.01
N ARG A 90 1.07 22.01 11.05
CA ARG A 90 1.03 21.05 9.95
C ARG A 90 -0.34 20.38 9.81
N LYS A 91 -0.58 19.74 8.67
CA LYS A 91 -1.74 18.86 8.52
C LYS A 91 -1.62 17.66 9.46
N SER A 92 -2.68 17.41 10.21
CA SER A 92 -2.73 16.29 11.16
C SER A 92 -2.79 14.93 10.46
N ASP A 93 -2.31 13.95 11.18
CA ASP A 93 -2.28 12.54 10.80
C ASP A 93 -2.43 11.64 12.05
N LEU A 94 -2.26 10.33 11.90
CA LEU A 94 -2.35 9.39 13.01
C LEU A 94 -1.30 9.67 14.12
N THR A 95 -0.11 10.16 13.76
CA THR A 95 0.93 10.49 14.75
C THR A 95 0.57 11.70 15.55
N SER A 96 -0.13 12.67 14.95
CA SER A 96 -0.63 13.87 15.64
C SER A 96 -1.56 13.55 16.81
N ILE A 97 -2.37 12.48 16.69
CA ILE A 97 -3.24 12.03 17.78
C ILE A 97 -2.42 11.55 18.99
N SER A 98 -1.35 10.80 18.73
CA SER A 98 -0.44 10.31 19.77
C SER A 98 0.31 11.47 20.46
N GLU A 99 0.76 12.45 19.69
CA GLU A 99 1.40 13.66 20.19
C GLU A 99 0.42 14.48 21.03
N ALA A 100 -0.81 14.67 20.52
CA ALA A 100 -1.88 15.39 21.23
C ALA A 100 -2.28 14.72 22.55
N LEU A 101 -2.26 13.39 22.63
CA LEU A 101 -2.50 12.69 23.90
C LEU A 101 -1.43 13.04 24.94
N GLY A 102 -0.17 13.17 24.53
CA GLY A 102 0.89 13.67 25.40
C GLY A 102 0.67 15.12 25.84
N MET A 103 0.22 15.97 24.90
CA MET A 103 -0.12 17.38 25.19
C MET A 103 -1.30 17.51 26.14
N LEU A 104 -2.34 16.69 25.97
CA LEU A 104 -3.49 16.65 26.87
C LEU A 104 -3.06 16.25 28.28
N LYS A 105 -2.28 15.19 28.43
CA LYS A 105 -1.74 14.77 29.74
C LYS A 105 -0.86 15.82 30.41
N ALA A 106 -0.18 16.64 29.62
CA ALA A 106 0.64 17.76 30.09
C ALA A 106 -0.17 19.06 30.32
N GLY A 107 -1.48 19.04 30.11
CA GLY A 107 -2.36 20.21 30.27
C GLY A 107 -2.13 21.31 29.23
N LYS A 108 -1.52 21.00 28.09
CA LYS A 108 -1.23 21.97 27.01
C LYS A 108 -2.38 22.17 26.05
N ILE A 109 -3.27 21.20 25.95
CA ILE A 109 -4.51 21.25 25.17
C ILE A 109 -5.67 20.74 26.01
N THR A 110 -6.88 21.11 25.63
CA THR A 110 -8.12 20.70 26.29
C THR A 110 -8.63 19.37 25.73
N GLU A 111 -9.50 18.68 26.44
CA GLU A 111 -10.20 17.49 25.93
C GLU A 111 -11.03 17.80 24.69
N CYS A 112 -11.60 18.98 24.58
CA CYS A 112 -12.36 19.40 23.39
C CYS A 112 -11.47 19.46 22.15
N GLU A 113 -10.28 20.04 22.26
CA GLU A 113 -9.30 20.09 21.17
C GLU A 113 -8.81 18.70 20.80
N TYR A 114 -8.52 17.85 21.79
CA TYR A 114 -8.13 16.46 21.56
C TYR A 114 -9.21 15.68 20.81
N ASN A 115 -10.46 15.73 21.27
CA ASN A 115 -11.59 15.06 20.63
C ASN A 115 -11.86 15.58 19.21
N SER A 116 -11.69 16.87 18.98
CA SER A 116 -11.78 17.45 17.63
C SER A 116 -10.71 16.86 16.70
N LEU A 117 -9.47 16.76 17.18
CA LEU A 117 -8.37 16.18 16.41
C LEU A 117 -8.61 14.70 16.14
N GLU A 118 -9.02 13.91 17.14
CA GLU A 118 -9.32 12.48 16.99
C GLU A 118 -10.36 12.22 15.89
N ASN A 119 -11.38 13.05 15.80
CA ASN A 119 -12.42 12.93 14.78
C ASN A 119 -12.00 13.39 13.38
N THR A 120 -10.93 14.17 13.25
CA THR A 120 -10.59 14.84 11.99
C THR A 120 -9.21 14.56 11.45
N ALA A 121 -8.32 13.93 12.22
CA ALA A 121 -6.93 13.66 11.81
C ALA A 121 -6.81 12.66 10.67
N CYS A 122 -7.78 11.75 10.53
CA CYS A 122 -7.81 10.72 9.50
C CYS A 122 -9.08 10.82 8.65
N PRO A 123 -9.21 11.84 7.78
CA PRO A 123 -10.49 12.26 7.21
C PRO A 123 -11.00 11.40 6.06
N GLY A 124 -10.25 10.40 5.59
CA GLY A 124 -10.64 9.71 4.37
C GLY A 124 -10.05 8.34 4.16
N CYS A 125 -10.23 7.83 2.94
CA CYS A 125 -9.67 6.55 2.51
C CYS A 125 -8.18 6.68 2.19
N GLY A 126 -7.46 5.56 2.30
CA GLY A 126 -6.04 5.46 1.97
C GLY A 126 -5.21 4.87 3.10
N SER A 127 -3.91 4.71 2.86
CA SER A 127 -2.93 4.44 3.92
C SER A 127 -2.72 5.69 4.79
N CYS A 128 -1.95 5.54 5.87
CA CYS A 128 -1.61 6.69 6.72
C CYS A 128 -1.08 7.86 5.90
N SER A 129 -1.48 9.09 6.23
CA SER A 129 -1.10 10.29 5.48
C SER A 129 0.38 10.69 5.63
N PHE A 130 1.07 10.21 6.66
CA PHE A 130 2.51 10.42 6.83
C PHE A 130 3.35 9.35 6.10
N LEU A 131 4.63 9.65 5.88
CA LEU A 131 5.56 8.71 5.26
C LEU A 131 6.06 7.67 6.28
N GLY A 132 5.15 6.81 6.73
CA GLY A 132 5.46 5.63 7.52
C GLY A 132 5.72 4.41 6.63
N THR A 133 5.77 3.22 7.23
CA THR A 133 6.10 1.97 6.52
C THR A 133 5.17 1.70 5.32
N ALA A 134 3.89 2.03 5.43
CA ALA A 134 2.93 1.82 4.34
C ALA A 134 3.33 2.57 3.07
N ASN A 135 3.57 3.88 3.16
CA ASN A 135 3.95 4.70 2.01
C ASN A 135 5.39 4.43 1.56
N THR A 136 6.30 4.12 2.48
CA THR A 136 7.65 3.68 2.15
C THR A 136 7.61 2.40 1.30
N MET A 137 6.80 1.42 1.66
CA MET A 137 6.66 0.19 0.87
C MET A 137 6.01 0.44 -0.51
N CYS A 138 5.12 1.43 -0.61
CA CYS A 138 4.60 1.87 -1.91
C CYS A 138 5.71 2.47 -2.78
N CYS A 139 6.57 3.32 -2.21
CA CYS A 139 7.73 3.88 -2.92
C CYS A 139 8.74 2.79 -3.32
N VAL A 140 8.99 1.82 -2.43
CA VAL A 140 9.86 0.67 -2.75
C VAL A 140 9.28 -0.15 -3.90
N SER A 141 7.97 -0.38 -3.94
CA SER A 141 7.32 -1.08 -5.06
C SER A 141 7.53 -0.36 -6.39
N GLU A 142 7.50 0.97 -6.38
CA GLU A 142 7.76 1.77 -7.58
C GLU A 142 9.24 1.73 -7.95
N ALA A 143 10.14 1.86 -6.98
CA ALA A 143 11.60 1.80 -7.20
C ALA A 143 12.06 0.43 -7.74
N LEU A 144 11.37 -0.66 -7.37
CA LEU A 144 11.58 -2.00 -7.90
C LEU A 144 10.96 -2.22 -9.30
N GLY A 145 10.30 -1.21 -9.87
CA GLY A 145 9.58 -1.37 -11.14
C GLY A 145 8.26 -2.13 -11.03
N MET A 146 7.85 -2.54 -9.82
CA MET A 146 6.62 -3.31 -9.59
C MET A 146 5.34 -2.47 -9.65
N THR A 147 5.44 -1.16 -9.50
CA THR A 147 4.34 -0.19 -9.63
C THR A 147 4.65 0.75 -10.79
N LEU A 148 3.66 1.10 -11.59
CA LEU A 148 3.84 2.05 -12.68
C LEU A 148 4.37 3.40 -12.15
N PRO A 149 5.28 4.08 -12.89
CA PRO A 149 5.88 5.33 -12.46
C PRO A 149 4.87 6.41 -12.04
N GLY A 150 5.20 7.12 -10.96
CA GLY A 150 4.36 8.17 -10.37
C GLY A 150 3.17 7.64 -9.57
N GLY A 151 3.04 6.32 -9.40
CA GLY A 151 1.91 5.69 -8.74
C GLY A 151 1.97 5.65 -7.22
N ALA A 152 3.16 5.62 -6.62
CA ALA A 152 3.33 5.33 -5.20
C ALA A 152 2.55 6.27 -4.28
N LEU A 153 2.58 7.56 -4.54
CA LEU A 153 2.07 8.59 -3.63
C LEU A 153 0.85 9.38 -4.15
N ILE A 154 0.20 8.94 -5.22
CA ILE A 154 -1.07 9.55 -5.62
C ILE A 154 -2.08 9.33 -4.49
N PRO A 155 -2.68 10.39 -3.91
CA PRO A 155 -3.67 10.23 -2.86
C PRO A 155 -4.85 9.36 -3.27
N ALA A 156 -5.34 8.52 -2.35
CA ALA A 156 -6.42 7.57 -2.63
C ALA A 156 -7.71 8.23 -3.14
N ALA A 157 -8.00 9.45 -2.67
CA ALA A 157 -9.18 10.23 -3.05
C ALA A 157 -9.07 10.93 -4.42
N TYR A 158 -7.90 10.92 -5.06
CA TYR A 158 -7.69 11.64 -6.32
C TYR A 158 -8.12 10.81 -7.54
N ALA A 159 -8.74 11.46 -8.52
CA ALA A 159 -9.08 10.83 -9.79
C ALA A 159 -7.86 10.23 -10.53
N GLY A 160 -6.67 10.77 -10.27
CA GLY A 160 -5.41 10.21 -10.74
C GLY A 160 -5.19 8.76 -10.30
N ARG A 161 -5.66 8.38 -9.11
CA ARG A 161 -5.58 7.00 -8.60
C ARG A 161 -6.38 6.02 -9.47
N LEU A 162 -7.59 6.38 -9.86
CA LEU A 162 -8.42 5.54 -10.73
C LEU A 162 -7.78 5.38 -12.12
N ARG A 163 -7.25 6.48 -12.68
CA ARG A 163 -6.54 6.42 -13.98
C ARG A 163 -5.31 5.51 -13.90
N HIS A 164 -4.51 5.65 -12.84
CA HIS A 164 -3.33 4.81 -12.62
C HIS A 164 -3.70 3.33 -12.47
N SER A 165 -4.78 3.01 -11.76
CA SER A 165 -5.28 1.64 -11.63
C SER A 165 -5.72 1.06 -12.98
N PHE A 166 -6.38 1.88 -13.80
CA PHE A 166 -6.77 1.50 -15.16
C PHE A 166 -5.54 1.19 -16.04
N GLU A 167 -4.53 2.05 -16.01
CA GLU A 167 -3.28 1.84 -16.76
C GLU A 167 -2.51 0.61 -16.25
N SER A 168 -2.53 0.32 -14.94
CA SER A 168 -1.98 -0.93 -14.40
C SER A 168 -2.65 -2.16 -15.00
N GLY A 169 -3.98 -2.11 -15.17
CA GLY A 169 -4.73 -3.18 -15.83
C GLY A 169 -4.40 -3.34 -17.32
N ARG A 170 -4.07 -2.25 -18.02
CA ARG A 170 -3.59 -2.32 -19.41
C ARG A 170 -2.18 -2.88 -19.50
N ALA A 171 -1.30 -2.40 -18.64
CA ALA A 171 0.11 -2.77 -18.65
C ALA A 171 0.31 -4.27 -18.36
N ILE A 172 -0.43 -4.86 -17.41
CA ILE A 172 -0.31 -6.30 -17.12
C ILE A 172 -0.64 -7.17 -18.33
N VAL A 173 -1.60 -6.77 -19.16
CA VAL A 173 -1.94 -7.50 -20.38
C VAL A 173 -0.76 -7.51 -21.36
N GLU A 174 -0.06 -6.39 -21.49
CA GLU A 174 1.11 -6.30 -22.36
C GLU A 174 2.30 -7.10 -21.80
N LEU A 175 2.51 -7.11 -20.47
CA LEU A 175 3.52 -7.96 -19.84
C LEU A 175 3.25 -9.44 -20.10
N CYS A 176 2.00 -9.88 -19.94
CA CYS A 176 1.60 -11.26 -20.24
C CYS A 176 1.85 -11.63 -21.71
N LYS A 177 1.50 -10.75 -22.65
CA LYS A 177 1.74 -10.98 -24.08
C LYS A 177 3.22 -11.10 -24.43
N LYS A 178 4.07 -10.33 -23.74
CA LYS A 178 5.52 -10.33 -23.94
C LYS A 178 6.23 -11.43 -23.16
N GLY A 179 5.56 -12.12 -22.26
CA GLY A 179 6.15 -13.14 -21.39
C GLY A 179 7.17 -12.57 -20.40
N ILE A 180 7.01 -11.29 -19.99
CA ILE A 180 7.93 -10.64 -19.06
C ILE A 180 7.48 -10.97 -17.64
N THR A 181 8.26 -11.77 -16.92
CA THR A 181 7.96 -12.19 -15.54
C THR A 181 8.47 -11.21 -14.50
N CYS A 182 8.02 -11.37 -13.26
CA CYS A 182 8.34 -10.49 -12.15
C CYS A 182 9.87 -10.35 -11.94
N LEU A 183 10.58 -11.47 -11.86
CA LEU A 183 12.01 -11.45 -11.58
C LEU A 183 12.83 -10.88 -12.75
N LEU A 184 12.34 -10.98 -13.97
CA LEU A 184 13.03 -10.46 -15.15
C LEU A 184 13.15 -8.92 -15.08
N TYR A 185 12.05 -8.21 -14.87
CA TYR A 185 12.11 -6.74 -14.85
C TYR A 185 12.59 -6.16 -13.52
N THR A 186 12.48 -6.87 -12.41
CA THR A 186 13.04 -6.42 -11.12
C THR A 186 14.57 -6.58 -11.07
N SER A 187 15.14 -7.56 -11.77
CA SER A 187 16.59 -7.74 -11.87
C SER A 187 17.22 -6.76 -12.86
N ASP A 188 16.48 -6.34 -13.88
CA ASP A 188 16.98 -5.48 -14.97
C ASP A 188 16.73 -3.98 -14.70
N ALA A 189 15.99 -3.64 -13.65
CA ALA A 189 15.68 -2.26 -13.27
C ALA A 189 16.92 -1.40 -12.98
N ALA A 190 18.05 -2.03 -12.61
CA ALA A 190 19.32 -1.34 -12.41
C ALA A 190 20.03 -0.98 -13.73
N ASP A 191 19.80 -1.73 -14.80
CA ASP A 191 20.43 -1.51 -16.10
C ASP A 191 19.67 -0.50 -16.97
N ASP A 192 18.36 -0.39 -16.79
CA ASP A 192 17.51 0.57 -17.54
C ASP A 192 17.69 2.04 -17.12
N LEU A 193 18.25 2.31 -15.95
CA LEU A 193 18.62 3.68 -15.52
C LEU A 193 19.77 4.28 -16.36
N THR A 194 20.43 3.48 -17.21
CA THR A 194 21.50 3.93 -18.12
C THR A 194 21.01 4.20 -19.55
N ARG A 195 19.72 4.01 -19.83
CA ARG A 195 19.12 4.17 -21.17
C ARG A 195 18.16 5.34 -21.30
N VAL A 196 18.40 6.43 -20.55
CA VAL A 196 17.71 7.72 -20.75
C VAL A 196 18.66 8.69 -21.43
#